data_b8b8bb54deee4325e0ea06b010c3f39a
#
_entry.id   b8b8bb54deee4325e0ea06b010c3f39a
#
_cell.length_a   1.000
_cell.length_b   1.000
_cell.length_c   1.000
_cell.angle_alpha   90.00
_cell.angle_beta   90.00
_cell.angle_gamma   90.00
#
_symmetry.space_group_name_H-M   'P 1'
#
loop_
_entity.id
_entity.type
_entity.pdbx_description
1 polymer ?
#
loop_
_entity_poly.entity_id
_entity_poly.type
_entity_poly.pdbx_seq_one_letter_code
_entity_poly.pdbx_strand_id
1 'polypeptide(L)'
;ARAGAWEPDDLNREEAALVGFYQGNGEQVAVRENKGRLQLLYRFQSGDRDYTGSNVYQLVKNHYDNYELREVGPNTDADSTVRFDRDRNGQGISLNLGQKSYTRKFTGGENGKPIRVNPAKPLEELRKEAAAAAAPSLPYDKTAELVDLARTVPGLKLDLRYTTDNNLFGAPLVLSSQVLLDRNAAQALARVQTGLKPYGYGLVVWEAYRSWRDFKLATLALGKEHADMLPKAEEGYSHNSGRSLDVSLYSL
;
A
#
# COMPACT_ATOMS: atom_id res chain seq x y z
N ALA A 1 -4.79 -7.28 35.04
CA ALA A 1 -5.30 -6.13 34.29
C ALA A 1 -5.51 -6.60 32.86
N ARG A 2 -6.76 -6.63 32.36
CA ARG A 2 -7.04 -6.82 30.93
C ARG A 2 -6.49 -5.58 30.24
N ALA A 3 -5.52 -5.75 29.36
CA ALA A 3 -5.22 -4.72 28.38
C ALA A 3 -6.53 -4.44 27.64
N GLY A 4 -7.09 -3.23 27.81
CA GLY A 4 -8.27 -2.83 27.07
C GLY A 4 -7.99 -3.03 25.59
N ALA A 5 -8.92 -3.60 24.86
CA ALA A 5 -8.84 -3.67 23.41
C ALA A 5 -8.61 -2.24 22.93
N TRP A 6 -7.47 -2.02 22.27
CA TRP A 6 -7.19 -0.73 21.65
C TRP A 6 -8.07 -0.64 20.42
N GLU A 7 -9.13 0.14 20.49
CA GLU A 7 -9.87 0.58 19.32
C GLU A 7 -9.20 1.87 18.84
N PRO A 8 -8.83 1.98 17.57
CA PRO A 8 -8.37 3.25 17.04
C PRO A 8 -9.50 4.26 17.19
N ASP A 9 -9.22 5.39 17.82
CA ASP A 9 -10.13 6.52 17.79
C ASP A 9 -10.30 6.93 16.33
N ASP A 10 -11.52 6.83 15.81
CA ASP A 10 -11.82 7.21 14.44
C ASP A 10 -11.62 8.72 14.26
N LEU A 11 -10.96 9.11 13.17
CA LEU A 11 -10.98 10.50 12.72
C LEU A 11 -12.44 10.91 12.44
N ASN A 12 -12.76 12.15 12.74
CA ASN A 12 -14.00 12.70 12.24
C ASN A 12 -13.99 12.71 10.70
N ARG A 13 -15.17 12.76 10.07
CA ARG A 13 -15.31 12.66 8.61
C ARG A 13 -14.54 13.75 7.84
N GLU A 14 -14.46 14.96 8.41
CA GLU A 14 -13.75 16.08 7.78
C GLU A 14 -12.24 15.85 7.76
N GLU A 15 -11.68 15.31 8.83
CA GLU A 15 -10.27 14.99 8.94
C GLU A 15 -9.89 13.74 8.14
N ALA A 16 -10.76 12.72 8.13
CA ALA A 16 -10.56 11.54 7.31
C ALA A 16 -10.47 11.87 5.82
N ALA A 17 -11.19 12.90 5.36
CA ALA A 17 -11.14 13.38 3.98
C ALA A 17 -9.80 14.04 3.58
N LEU A 18 -8.92 14.33 4.55
CA LEU A 18 -7.58 14.88 4.31
C LEU A 18 -6.51 13.78 4.18
N VAL A 19 -6.79 12.58 4.65
CA VAL A 19 -5.84 11.44 4.58
C VAL A 19 -5.52 11.13 3.12
N GLY A 20 -4.23 11.08 2.78
CA GLY A 20 -3.77 10.79 1.42
C GLY A 20 -2.35 11.22 1.15
N PHE A 21 -1.92 11.04 -0.10
CA PHE A 21 -0.61 11.50 -0.58
C PHE A 21 -0.76 12.81 -1.34
N TYR A 22 0.20 13.70 -1.12
CA TYR A 22 0.27 15.02 -1.78
C TYR A 22 1.66 15.19 -2.37
N GLN A 23 1.74 15.69 -3.60
CA GLN A 23 2.99 15.82 -4.34
C GLN A 23 3.15 17.24 -4.88
N GLY A 24 4.33 17.80 -4.74
CA GLY A 24 4.70 19.12 -5.26
C GLY A 24 6.19 19.35 -5.10
N ASN A 25 6.76 20.25 -5.91
CA ASN A 25 8.15 20.68 -5.82
C ASN A 25 9.19 19.52 -5.84
N GLY A 26 8.90 18.42 -6.51
CA GLY A 26 9.74 17.21 -6.51
C GLY A 26 9.66 16.38 -5.21
N GLU A 27 8.82 16.78 -4.27
CA GLU A 27 8.67 16.14 -2.96
C GLU A 27 7.29 15.49 -2.83
N GLN A 28 7.19 14.49 -1.97
CA GLN A 28 5.94 13.84 -1.60
C GLN A 28 5.76 13.91 -0.09
N VAL A 29 4.57 14.32 0.34
CA VAL A 29 4.13 14.28 1.73
C VAL A 29 2.91 13.37 1.86
N ALA A 30 2.76 12.74 3.01
CA ALA A 30 1.61 11.93 3.33
C ALA A 30 0.87 12.48 4.54
N VAL A 31 -0.44 12.56 4.44
CA VAL A 31 -1.33 12.79 5.59
C VAL A 31 -1.91 11.44 5.96
N ARG A 32 -1.76 11.03 7.21
CA ARG A 32 -2.27 9.76 7.72
C ARG A 32 -3.03 9.94 9.03
N GLU A 33 -3.84 8.97 9.35
CA GLU A 33 -4.40 8.77 10.67
C GLU A 33 -3.40 7.99 11.55
N ASN A 34 -3.28 8.36 12.82
CA ASN A 34 -2.63 7.56 13.84
C ASN A 34 -3.26 7.84 15.21
N LYS A 35 -3.92 6.85 15.80
CA LYS A 35 -4.60 6.92 17.09
C LYS A 35 -5.61 8.08 17.17
N GLY A 36 -6.50 8.15 16.18
CA GLY A 36 -7.53 9.18 16.07
C GLY A 36 -7.00 10.59 15.77
N ARG A 37 -5.75 10.73 15.33
CA ARG A 37 -5.12 12.02 15.08
C ARG A 37 -4.53 12.07 13.68
N LEU A 38 -4.63 13.23 13.02
CA LEU A 38 -3.94 13.46 11.76
C LEU A 38 -2.45 13.68 12.00
N GLN A 39 -1.65 13.07 11.15
CA GLN A 39 -0.20 13.28 11.08
C GLN A 39 0.22 13.61 9.67
N LEU A 40 1.16 14.54 9.54
CA LEU A 40 1.89 14.82 8.31
C LEU A 40 3.23 14.09 8.36
N LEU A 41 3.49 13.26 7.36
CA LEU A 41 4.81 12.65 7.12
C LEU A 41 5.48 13.40 5.99
N TYR A 42 6.60 14.00 6.31
CA TYR A 42 7.47 14.64 5.36
C TYR A 42 8.70 13.76 5.15
N ARG A 43 8.88 13.23 3.92
CA ARG A 43 10.09 12.49 3.55
C ARG A 43 11.08 13.46 2.94
N PHE A 44 12.29 13.44 3.43
CA PHE A 44 13.39 14.19 2.86
C PHE A 44 14.53 13.26 2.47
N GLN A 45 15.22 13.62 1.41
CA GLN A 45 16.44 12.97 0.96
C GLN A 45 17.61 13.89 1.36
N SER A 46 18.52 13.41 2.17
CA SER A 46 19.68 14.18 2.64
C SER A 46 20.90 13.87 1.80
N GLY A 47 21.25 14.80 0.87
CA GLY A 47 22.51 14.83 0.14
C GLY A 47 22.89 13.54 -0.61
N ASP A 48 24.19 13.35 -0.87
CA ASP A 48 24.77 12.21 -1.60
C ASP A 48 24.76 10.86 -0.85
N ARG A 49 24.10 10.77 0.29
CA ARG A 49 23.92 9.54 1.04
C ARG A 49 22.50 9.06 0.85
N ASP A 50 22.33 7.76 0.58
CA ASP A 50 21.03 7.04 0.52
C ASP A 50 20.24 7.07 1.86
N TYR A 51 20.29 8.17 2.58
CA TYR A 51 19.57 8.36 3.82
C TYR A 51 18.24 9.07 3.54
N THR A 52 17.18 8.29 3.54
CA THR A 52 15.82 8.82 3.56
C THR A 52 15.35 8.93 5.01
N GLY A 53 15.22 10.16 5.50
CA GLY A 53 14.59 10.46 6.78
C GLY A 53 13.10 10.74 6.61
N SER A 54 12.35 10.60 7.69
CA SER A 54 10.95 11.01 7.76
C SER A 54 10.72 11.83 9.02
N ASN A 55 10.26 13.06 8.87
CA ASN A 55 9.72 13.84 9.98
C ASN A 55 8.22 13.55 10.10
N VAL A 56 7.76 13.35 11.30
CA VAL A 56 6.36 13.13 11.62
C VAL A 56 5.87 14.28 12.46
N TYR A 57 4.89 14.99 11.97
CA TYR A 57 4.25 16.08 12.67
C TYR A 57 2.80 15.73 12.97
N GLN A 58 2.33 16.04 14.17
CA GLN A 58 0.91 16.00 14.45
C GLN A 58 0.25 17.24 13.87
N LEU A 59 -0.87 17.09 13.18
CA LEU A 59 -1.71 18.15 12.69
C LEU A 59 -2.77 18.48 13.74
N VAL A 60 -2.77 19.69 14.28
CA VAL A 60 -3.74 20.15 15.26
C VAL A 60 -4.55 21.30 14.66
N LYS A 61 -5.87 21.09 14.50
CA LYS A 61 -6.78 22.09 13.93
C LYS A 61 -6.82 23.33 14.82
N ASN A 62 -6.69 24.51 14.22
CA ASN A 62 -6.81 25.80 14.91
C ASN A 62 -8.16 26.50 14.61
N HIS A 63 -8.37 27.68 15.17
CA HIS A 63 -9.63 28.43 15.02
C HIS A 63 -9.91 28.94 13.59
N TYR A 64 -8.90 28.94 12.70
CA TYR A 64 -9.03 29.43 11.33
C TYR A 64 -9.20 28.31 10.30
N ASP A 65 -9.57 27.12 10.75
CA ASP A 65 -9.69 25.90 9.90
C ASP A 65 -8.37 25.47 9.21
N ASN A 66 -7.25 25.93 9.78
CA ASN A 66 -5.91 25.50 9.43
C ASN A 66 -5.39 24.49 10.48
N TYR A 67 -4.25 23.87 10.17
CA TYR A 67 -3.62 22.93 11.08
C TYR A 67 -2.22 23.44 11.48
N GLU A 68 -1.95 23.43 12.75
CA GLU A 68 -0.61 23.68 13.30
C GLU A 68 0.18 22.37 13.28
N LEU A 69 1.44 22.45 12.89
CA LEU A 69 2.37 21.32 13.00
C LEU A 69 2.89 21.24 14.43
N ARG A 70 2.75 20.07 15.05
CA ARG A 70 3.42 19.75 16.31
C ARG A 70 4.32 18.55 16.07
N GLU A 71 5.58 18.68 16.39
CA GLU A 71 6.54 17.61 16.22
C GLU A 71 6.25 16.47 17.21
N VAL A 72 6.35 15.23 16.72
CA VAL A 72 6.24 14.04 17.54
C VAL A 72 7.67 13.61 17.89
N GLY A 73 8.33 14.37 18.80
CA GLY A 73 9.73 14.12 19.18
C GLY A 73 10.35 15.28 19.96
N PRO A 74 11.62 15.18 20.38
CA PRO A 74 12.25 16.13 21.29
C PRO A 74 12.71 17.46 20.71
N ASN A 75 12.61 17.69 19.40
CA ASN A 75 13.02 18.94 18.74
C ASN A 75 11.79 19.61 18.12
N THR A 76 11.20 20.55 18.83
CA THR A 76 9.98 21.26 18.43
C THR A 76 10.30 22.70 18.04
N ASP A 77 10.54 22.94 16.76
CA ASP A 77 10.47 24.28 16.17
C ASP A 77 9.60 24.26 14.91
N ALA A 78 8.30 24.04 15.08
CA ALA A 78 7.38 24.04 13.96
C ALA A 78 6.30 25.12 14.12
N ASP A 79 6.65 26.36 13.88
CA ASP A 79 5.70 27.48 13.65
C ASP A 79 5.07 27.44 12.24
N SER A 80 4.93 26.24 11.68
CA SER A 80 4.41 26.10 10.32
C SER A 80 2.95 25.71 10.35
N THR A 81 2.13 26.50 9.66
CA THR A 81 0.70 26.21 9.48
C THR A 81 0.48 25.48 8.17
N VAL A 82 -0.33 24.43 8.22
CA VAL A 82 -0.79 23.69 7.06
C VAL A 82 -2.22 24.09 6.75
N ARG A 83 -2.47 24.44 5.50
CA ARG A 83 -3.80 24.71 4.97
C ARG A 83 -4.14 23.67 3.91
N PHE A 84 -5.36 23.15 3.95
CA PHE A 84 -5.89 22.26 2.93
C PHE A 84 -6.93 23.00 2.09
N ASP A 85 -6.83 22.89 0.77
CA ASP A 85 -7.94 23.22 -0.10
C ASP A 85 -8.77 21.96 -0.33
N ARG A 86 -10.10 22.13 -0.38
CA ARG A 86 -11.05 21.01 -0.46
C ARG A 86 -11.92 21.14 -1.72
N ASP A 87 -12.34 20.00 -2.24
CA ASP A 87 -13.36 19.95 -3.28
C ASP A 87 -14.78 20.16 -2.70
N ARG A 88 -15.78 20.09 -3.57
CA ARG A 88 -17.21 20.26 -3.20
C ARG A 88 -17.72 19.19 -2.24
N ASN A 89 -17.05 18.06 -2.14
CA ASN A 89 -17.40 16.95 -1.26
C ASN A 89 -16.63 17.01 0.08
N GLY A 90 -15.80 18.05 0.27
CA GLY A 90 -14.97 18.23 1.45
C GLY A 90 -13.65 17.47 1.40
N GLN A 91 -13.33 16.79 0.28
CA GLN A 91 -12.08 16.07 0.16
C GLN A 91 -10.90 17.01 -0.07
N GLY A 92 -9.79 16.80 0.66
CA GLY A 92 -8.57 17.58 0.47
C GLY A 92 -8.00 17.35 -0.93
N ILE A 93 -7.82 18.42 -1.71
CA ILE A 93 -7.26 18.39 -3.07
C ILE A 93 -5.87 18.97 -3.15
N SER A 94 -5.53 19.84 -2.22
CA SER A 94 -4.17 20.37 -2.07
C SER A 94 -3.83 20.60 -0.59
N LEU A 95 -2.54 20.68 -0.32
CA LEU A 95 -1.95 20.99 0.97
C LEU A 95 -0.92 22.09 0.77
N ASN A 96 -1.03 23.16 1.53
CA ASN A 96 -0.09 24.28 1.52
C ASN A 96 0.65 24.32 2.86
N LEU A 97 1.99 24.27 2.81
CA LEU A 97 2.89 24.30 3.94
C LEU A 97 3.88 25.46 3.75
N GLY A 98 3.68 26.58 4.43
CA GLY A 98 4.42 27.80 4.19
C GLY A 98 4.26 28.25 2.73
N GLN A 99 5.37 28.36 2.01
CA GLN A 99 5.38 28.73 0.58
C GLN A 99 5.32 27.52 -0.37
N LYS A 100 5.30 26.30 0.17
CA LYS A 100 5.24 25.07 -0.63
C LYS A 100 3.80 24.62 -0.80
N SER A 101 3.41 24.27 -2.02
CA SER A 101 2.10 23.73 -2.35
C SER A 101 2.25 22.32 -2.89
N TYR A 102 1.39 21.41 -2.42
CA TYR A 102 1.35 20.01 -2.81
C TYR A 102 -0.06 19.66 -3.26
N THR A 103 -0.18 19.13 -4.45
CA THR A 103 -1.47 18.65 -4.99
C THR A 103 -1.69 17.20 -4.58
N ARG A 104 -2.92 16.86 -4.20
CA ARG A 104 -3.27 15.48 -3.85
C ARG A 104 -3.02 14.54 -5.03
N LYS A 105 -2.28 13.49 -4.77
CA LYS A 105 -2.13 12.38 -5.70
C LYS A 105 -3.22 11.36 -5.41
N PHE A 106 -4.21 11.31 -6.29
CA PHE A 106 -5.22 10.27 -6.20
C PHE A 106 -4.60 8.96 -6.66
N THR A 107 -4.59 7.98 -5.76
CA THR A 107 -4.12 6.62 -6.06
C THR A 107 -5.27 5.74 -6.52
N GLY A 108 -6.50 6.29 -6.55
CA GLY A 108 -7.75 5.61 -6.80
C GLY A 108 -8.31 4.95 -5.53
N GLY A 109 -9.61 4.71 -5.55
CA GLY A 109 -10.28 4.13 -4.39
C GLY A 109 -10.63 5.12 -3.27
N GLU A 110 -10.13 6.35 -3.29
CA GLU A 110 -10.42 7.39 -2.29
C GLU A 110 -11.91 7.75 -2.22
N ASN A 111 -12.65 7.51 -3.31
CA ASN A 111 -14.12 7.69 -3.36
C ASN A 111 -14.87 6.35 -3.31
N GLY A 112 -14.24 5.30 -2.79
CA GLY A 112 -14.80 3.94 -2.79
C GLY A 112 -14.87 3.28 -4.18
N LYS A 113 -14.35 3.94 -5.22
CA LYS A 113 -14.25 3.37 -6.56
C LYS A 113 -12.86 2.78 -6.75
N PRO A 114 -12.72 1.50 -7.10
CA PRO A 114 -11.42 0.93 -7.38
C PRO A 114 -10.78 1.61 -8.59
N ILE A 115 -9.45 1.77 -8.57
CA ILE A 115 -8.70 2.10 -9.78
C ILE A 115 -8.95 0.99 -10.80
N ARG A 116 -9.20 1.38 -12.04
CA ARG A 116 -9.33 0.45 -13.16
C ARG A 116 -8.43 0.90 -14.30
N VAL A 117 -7.64 -0.03 -14.77
CA VAL A 117 -6.83 0.12 -15.98
C VAL A 117 -7.37 -0.87 -17.01
N ASN A 118 -7.71 -0.37 -18.18
CA ASN A 118 -8.08 -1.25 -19.28
C ASN A 118 -6.81 -1.96 -19.76
N PRO A 119 -6.81 -3.31 -19.86
CA PRO A 119 -5.67 -4.02 -20.41
C PRO A 119 -5.33 -3.51 -21.82
N ALA A 120 -4.05 -3.38 -22.11
CA ALA A 120 -3.55 -2.87 -23.41
C ALA A 120 -4.00 -3.71 -24.61
N LYS A 121 -4.34 -4.98 -24.36
CA LYS A 121 -4.90 -5.94 -25.32
C LYS A 121 -5.82 -6.92 -24.60
N PRO A 122 -6.62 -7.74 -25.32
CA PRO A 122 -7.40 -8.81 -24.70
C PRO A 122 -6.51 -9.72 -23.82
N LEU A 123 -6.95 -10.02 -22.61
CA LEU A 123 -6.16 -10.79 -21.63
C LEU A 123 -5.73 -12.17 -22.14
N GLU A 124 -6.54 -12.82 -22.98
CA GLU A 124 -6.20 -14.11 -23.58
C GLU A 124 -5.00 -14.02 -24.55
N GLU A 125 -4.89 -12.92 -25.27
CA GLU A 125 -3.71 -12.64 -26.12
C GLU A 125 -2.48 -12.40 -25.26
N LEU A 126 -2.62 -11.55 -24.22
CA LEU A 126 -1.53 -11.24 -23.31
C LEU A 126 -1.06 -12.47 -22.51
N ARG A 127 -1.96 -13.39 -22.17
CA ARG A 127 -1.60 -14.69 -21.55
C ARG A 127 -0.71 -15.52 -22.45
N LYS A 128 -1.03 -15.57 -23.75
CA LYS A 128 -0.20 -16.30 -24.74
C LYS A 128 1.17 -15.64 -24.89
N GLU A 129 1.22 -14.31 -24.94
CA GLU A 129 2.48 -13.57 -24.99
C GLU A 129 3.33 -13.82 -23.73
N ALA A 130 2.74 -13.73 -22.54
CA ALA A 130 3.44 -13.99 -21.27
C ALA A 130 3.93 -15.45 -21.16
N ALA A 131 3.13 -16.41 -21.63
CA ALA A 131 3.50 -17.83 -21.63
C ALA A 131 4.66 -18.15 -22.59
N ALA A 132 4.72 -17.47 -23.75
CA ALA A 132 5.78 -17.63 -24.74
C ALA A 132 7.08 -16.90 -24.35
N ALA A 133 7.02 -15.93 -23.42
CA ALA A 133 8.17 -15.15 -23.02
C ALA A 133 9.16 -16.00 -22.21
N ALA A 134 10.46 -15.87 -22.53
CA ALA A 134 11.53 -16.47 -21.76
C ALA A 134 11.70 -15.73 -20.43
N ALA A 135 11.65 -16.45 -19.31
CA ALA A 135 11.93 -15.87 -18.01
C ALA A 135 13.41 -15.48 -17.89
N PRO A 136 13.73 -14.28 -17.38
CA PRO A 136 15.10 -13.88 -17.16
C PRO A 136 15.73 -14.69 -16.01
N SER A 137 17.05 -14.62 -15.90
CA SER A 137 17.72 -15.06 -14.67
C SER A 137 17.44 -14.02 -13.58
N LEU A 138 16.53 -14.36 -12.68
CA LEU A 138 16.18 -13.45 -11.57
C LEU A 138 17.19 -13.58 -10.42
N PRO A 139 17.47 -12.49 -9.70
CA PRO A 139 18.46 -12.47 -8.61
C PRO A 139 17.95 -13.13 -7.32
N TYR A 140 16.87 -13.92 -7.41
CA TYR A 140 16.29 -14.59 -6.25
C TYR A 140 16.87 -15.98 -6.06
N ASP A 141 17.11 -16.31 -4.81
CA ASP A 141 17.39 -17.66 -4.41
C ASP A 141 16.17 -18.56 -4.76
N LYS A 142 16.41 -19.51 -5.66
CA LYS A 142 15.40 -20.46 -6.15
C LYS A 142 15.06 -21.56 -5.14
N THR A 143 15.65 -21.51 -3.93
CA THR A 143 15.48 -22.53 -2.90
C THR A 143 14.25 -22.33 -2.01
N ALA A 144 13.33 -21.43 -2.36
CA ALA A 144 12.08 -21.25 -1.63
C ALA A 144 11.26 -22.54 -1.64
N GLU A 145 11.00 -23.09 -0.47
CA GLU A 145 10.06 -24.20 -0.30
C GLU A 145 8.65 -23.64 -0.15
N LEU A 146 7.92 -23.57 -1.26
CA LEU A 146 6.58 -23.01 -1.30
C LEU A 146 5.57 -23.96 -0.62
N VAL A 147 4.84 -23.43 0.36
CA VAL A 147 3.75 -24.11 1.07
C VAL A 147 2.45 -23.33 0.92
N ASP A 148 1.32 -24.03 0.95
CA ASP A 148 -0.01 -23.42 0.87
C ASP A 148 -0.39 -22.78 2.21
N LEU A 149 -0.58 -21.46 2.21
CA LEU A 149 -0.95 -20.69 3.41
C LEU A 149 -2.30 -21.09 3.99
N ALA A 150 -3.26 -21.48 3.16
CA ALA A 150 -4.56 -21.94 3.62
C ALA A 150 -4.47 -23.14 4.56
N ARG A 151 -3.43 -23.98 4.36
CA ARG A 151 -3.16 -25.17 5.18
C ARG A 151 -2.18 -24.89 6.32
N THR A 152 -1.29 -23.91 6.14
CA THR A 152 -0.15 -23.70 7.05
C THR A 152 -0.45 -22.66 8.13
N VAL A 153 -1.36 -21.71 7.87
CA VAL A 153 -1.68 -20.60 8.79
C VAL A 153 -3.17 -20.65 9.17
N PRO A 154 -3.55 -21.34 10.26
CA PRO A 154 -4.94 -21.45 10.68
C PRO A 154 -5.58 -20.08 11.02
N GLY A 155 -6.79 -19.85 10.50
CA GLY A 155 -7.56 -18.63 10.75
C GLY A 155 -7.14 -17.42 9.90
N LEU A 156 -6.28 -17.64 8.90
CA LEU A 156 -5.96 -16.65 7.90
C LEU A 156 -7.17 -16.45 6.97
N LYS A 157 -7.54 -15.19 6.71
CA LYS A 157 -8.51 -14.87 5.65
C LYS A 157 -7.78 -14.66 4.32
N LEU A 158 -8.41 -15.11 3.24
CA LEU A 158 -7.89 -14.94 1.88
C LEU A 158 -8.88 -14.10 1.08
N ASP A 159 -8.40 -13.01 0.51
CA ASP A 159 -9.11 -12.16 -0.45
C ASP A 159 -8.18 -11.92 -1.64
N LEU A 160 -7.96 -13.00 -2.41
CA LEU A 160 -6.95 -13.04 -3.47
C LEU A 160 -7.38 -12.16 -4.64
N ARG A 161 -6.91 -10.92 -4.65
CA ARG A 161 -7.34 -9.88 -5.57
C ARG A 161 -7.13 -10.23 -7.04
N TYR A 162 -6.01 -10.84 -7.38
CA TYR A 162 -5.68 -11.17 -8.77
C TYR A 162 -6.31 -12.47 -9.28
N THR A 163 -6.99 -13.24 -8.42
CA THR A 163 -7.79 -14.40 -8.84
C THR A 163 -9.26 -14.05 -9.13
N THR A 164 -9.66 -12.81 -8.84
CA THR A 164 -11.01 -12.28 -9.03
C THR A 164 -10.98 -11.06 -9.95
N ASP A 165 -12.12 -10.44 -10.18
CA ASP A 165 -12.25 -9.14 -10.86
C ASP A 165 -12.00 -7.93 -9.92
N ASN A 166 -11.84 -8.16 -8.60
CA ASN A 166 -11.59 -7.11 -7.63
C ASN A 166 -10.11 -6.70 -7.60
N ASN A 167 -9.58 -6.28 -8.73
CA ASN A 167 -8.20 -5.83 -8.91
C ASN A 167 -8.12 -4.69 -9.92
N LEU A 168 -6.93 -4.19 -10.17
CA LEU A 168 -6.65 -3.06 -11.07
C LEU A 168 -7.23 -3.25 -12.49
N PHE A 169 -7.31 -4.48 -12.99
CA PHE A 169 -7.73 -4.77 -14.38
C PHE A 169 -9.22 -5.15 -14.50
N GLY A 170 -9.92 -5.30 -13.37
CA GLY A 170 -11.32 -5.73 -13.40
C GLY A 170 -11.54 -7.14 -13.94
N ALA A 171 -10.51 -7.97 -13.95
CA ALA A 171 -10.57 -9.34 -14.43
C ALA A 171 -9.49 -10.21 -13.76
N PRO A 172 -9.70 -11.54 -13.61
CA PRO A 172 -8.69 -12.43 -13.05
C PRO A 172 -7.42 -12.46 -13.92
N LEU A 173 -6.27 -12.20 -13.32
CA LEU A 173 -4.96 -12.40 -13.96
C LEU A 173 -4.36 -13.76 -13.62
N VAL A 174 -4.51 -14.19 -12.36
CA VAL A 174 -4.01 -15.47 -11.86
C VAL A 174 -5.16 -16.46 -11.84
N LEU A 175 -4.96 -17.64 -12.42
CA LEU A 175 -6.00 -18.68 -12.50
C LEU A 175 -5.93 -19.66 -11.32
N SER A 176 -4.79 -19.73 -10.62
CA SER A 176 -4.63 -20.61 -9.46
C SER A 176 -5.21 -19.95 -8.21
N SER A 177 -6.02 -20.68 -7.47
CA SER A 177 -6.53 -20.27 -6.16
C SER A 177 -5.58 -20.65 -5.00
N GLN A 178 -4.45 -21.29 -5.29
CA GLN A 178 -3.45 -21.61 -4.27
C GLN A 178 -2.69 -20.36 -3.87
N VAL A 179 -2.58 -20.13 -2.56
CA VAL A 179 -1.81 -19.03 -1.99
C VAL A 179 -0.51 -19.57 -1.41
N LEU A 180 0.56 -19.47 -2.17
CA LEU A 180 1.84 -20.08 -1.85
C LEU A 180 2.79 -19.05 -1.23
N LEU A 181 3.57 -19.49 -0.24
CA LEU A 181 4.64 -18.69 0.39
C LEU A 181 5.78 -19.62 0.81
N ASP A 182 6.99 -19.09 0.90
CA ASP A 182 8.14 -19.80 1.48
C ASP A 182 7.80 -20.31 2.89
N ARG A 183 8.20 -21.54 3.23
CA ARG A 183 7.90 -22.20 4.50
C ARG A 183 8.29 -21.36 5.71
N ASN A 184 9.47 -20.74 5.69
CA ASN A 184 9.93 -19.95 6.83
C ASN A 184 9.11 -18.65 6.97
N ALA A 185 8.76 -18.02 5.85
CA ALA A 185 7.89 -16.86 5.84
C ALA A 185 6.46 -17.22 6.30
N ALA A 186 5.93 -18.36 5.88
CA ALA A 186 4.63 -18.86 6.33
C ALA A 186 4.59 -19.13 7.84
N GLN A 187 5.66 -19.70 8.40
CA GLN A 187 5.79 -19.88 9.85
C GLN A 187 5.88 -18.56 10.60
N ALA A 188 6.58 -17.57 10.05
CA ALA A 188 6.60 -16.22 10.62
C ALA A 188 5.21 -15.58 10.61
N LEU A 189 4.49 -15.70 9.49
CA LEU A 189 3.12 -15.22 9.35
C LEU A 189 2.16 -15.87 10.35
N ALA A 190 2.31 -17.17 10.61
CA ALA A 190 1.50 -17.89 11.61
C ALA A 190 1.72 -17.32 13.03
N ARG A 191 2.95 -16.94 13.38
CA ARG A 191 3.24 -16.28 14.65
C ARG A 191 2.58 -14.89 14.74
N VAL A 192 2.63 -14.11 13.65
CA VAL A 192 1.98 -12.80 13.58
C VAL A 192 0.46 -12.95 13.73
N GLN A 193 -0.16 -13.87 12.97
CA GLN A 193 -1.60 -14.17 13.05
C GLN A 193 -2.01 -14.54 14.49
N THR A 194 -1.20 -15.33 15.18
CA THR A 194 -1.46 -15.71 16.57
C THR A 194 -1.30 -14.53 17.52
N GLY A 195 -0.26 -13.72 17.32
CA GLY A 195 0.02 -12.54 18.14
C GLY A 195 -1.00 -11.42 18.02
N LEU A 196 -1.76 -11.36 16.92
CA LEU A 196 -2.80 -10.35 16.70
C LEU A 196 -4.12 -10.67 17.40
N LYS A 197 -4.40 -11.96 17.66
CA LYS A 197 -5.67 -12.40 18.28
C LYS A 197 -6.01 -11.73 19.63
N PRO A 198 -5.06 -11.57 20.58
CA PRO A 198 -5.34 -10.89 21.85
C PRO A 198 -5.77 -9.43 21.69
N TYR A 199 -5.46 -8.82 20.54
CA TYR A 199 -5.82 -7.44 20.21
C TYR A 199 -7.11 -7.36 19.38
N GLY A 200 -7.79 -8.49 19.14
CA GLY A 200 -9.03 -8.53 18.36
C GLY A 200 -8.84 -8.46 16.85
N TYR A 201 -7.63 -8.75 16.34
CA TYR A 201 -7.34 -8.68 14.91
C TYR A 201 -6.90 -10.01 14.34
N GLY A 202 -7.15 -10.15 13.05
CA GLY A 202 -6.61 -11.20 12.20
C GLY A 202 -6.04 -10.64 10.91
N LEU A 203 -5.35 -11.48 10.14
CA LEU A 203 -4.77 -11.13 8.86
C LEU A 203 -5.67 -11.55 7.70
N VAL A 204 -5.80 -10.69 6.69
CA VAL A 204 -6.30 -11.02 5.36
C VAL A 204 -5.16 -10.90 4.36
N VAL A 205 -4.96 -11.93 3.55
CA VAL A 205 -3.95 -11.95 2.48
C VAL A 205 -4.62 -11.61 1.15
N TRP A 206 -4.08 -10.61 0.46
CA TRP A 206 -4.51 -10.21 -0.87
C TRP A 206 -3.69 -10.86 -1.97
N GLU A 207 -2.41 -11.09 -1.70
CA GLU A 207 -1.48 -11.73 -2.61
C GLU A 207 -0.29 -12.33 -1.82
N ALA A 208 0.29 -13.42 -2.35
CA ALA A 208 1.55 -13.99 -1.88
C ALA A 208 2.48 -14.29 -3.07
N TYR A 209 2.98 -15.52 -3.23
CA TYR A 209 3.79 -15.86 -4.39
C TYR A 209 3.05 -15.58 -5.71
N ARG A 210 3.71 -14.88 -6.60
CA ARG A 210 3.29 -14.66 -7.98
C ARG A 210 4.37 -15.21 -8.92
N SER A 211 3.99 -16.07 -9.85
CA SER A 211 4.95 -16.54 -10.83
C SER A 211 5.46 -15.39 -11.69
N TRP A 212 6.67 -15.51 -12.23
CA TRP A 212 7.17 -14.49 -13.15
C TRP A 212 6.26 -14.32 -14.37
N ARG A 213 5.63 -15.39 -14.86
CA ARG A 213 4.71 -15.31 -15.99
C ARG A 213 3.44 -14.52 -15.67
N ASP A 214 2.88 -14.70 -14.48
CA ASP A 214 1.73 -13.89 -14.03
C ASP A 214 2.12 -12.42 -13.82
N PHE A 215 3.35 -12.19 -13.35
CA PHE A 215 3.89 -10.83 -13.27
C PHE A 215 4.12 -10.23 -14.65
N LYS A 216 4.69 -10.98 -15.62
CA LYS A 216 4.83 -10.55 -17.02
C LYS A 216 3.49 -10.22 -17.66
N LEU A 217 2.45 -11.05 -17.40
CA LEU A 217 1.09 -10.75 -17.84
C LEU A 217 0.59 -9.40 -17.30
N ALA A 218 0.79 -9.13 -16.01
CA ALA A 218 0.39 -7.86 -15.41
C ALA A 218 1.12 -6.66 -16.05
N THR A 219 2.43 -6.76 -16.30
CA THR A 219 3.18 -5.69 -16.97
C THR A 219 2.75 -5.47 -18.42
N LEU A 220 2.44 -6.54 -19.16
CA LEU A 220 1.87 -6.45 -20.50
C LEU A 220 0.48 -5.81 -20.50
N ALA A 221 -0.35 -6.14 -19.50
CA ALA A 221 -1.70 -5.60 -19.37
C ALA A 221 -1.70 -4.09 -19.07
N LEU A 222 -0.74 -3.58 -18.30
CA LEU A 222 -0.57 -2.14 -18.05
C LEU A 222 -0.24 -1.37 -19.33
N GLY A 223 0.45 -1.99 -20.27
CA GLY A 223 0.92 -1.32 -21.48
C GLY A 223 1.94 -0.21 -21.20
N LYS A 224 2.17 0.66 -22.19
CA LYS A 224 3.15 1.74 -22.08
C LYS A 224 2.65 2.90 -21.24
N GLU A 225 1.35 3.13 -21.24
CA GLU A 225 0.70 4.27 -20.55
C GLU A 225 0.83 4.20 -19.03
N HIS A 226 0.81 2.98 -18.48
CA HIS A 226 0.87 2.72 -17.05
C HIS A 226 2.11 1.92 -16.64
N ALA A 227 3.15 1.94 -17.46
CA ALA A 227 4.35 1.13 -17.25
C ALA A 227 5.13 1.48 -15.97
N ASP A 228 4.90 2.66 -15.40
CA ASP A 228 5.48 3.13 -14.14
C ASP A 228 4.82 2.55 -12.88
N MET A 229 3.67 1.88 -13.02
CA MET A 229 2.94 1.30 -11.88
C MET A 229 3.57 0.00 -11.35
N LEU A 230 4.37 -0.68 -12.16
CA LEU A 230 5.08 -1.91 -11.78
C LEU A 230 6.55 -1.84 -12.21
N PRO A 231 7.46 -2.55 -11.53
CA PRO A 231 8.83 -2.75 -12.04
C PRO A 231 8.81 -3.43 -13.41
N LYS A 232 9.91 -3.30 -14.16
CA LYS A 232 10.06 -4.02 -15.42
C LYS A 232 10.08 -5.53 -15.19
N ALA A 233 9.45 -6.29 -16.08
CA ALA A 233 9.37 -7.73 -15.92
C ALA A 233 10.76 -8.40 -15.90
N GLU A 234 11.73 -7.83 -16.58
CA GLU A 234 13.12 -8.29 -16.65
C GLU A 234 13.86 -8.14 -15.31
N GLU A 235 13.46 -7.18 -14.48
CA GLU A 235 14.00 -6.94 -13.14
C GLU A 235 13.40 -7.88 -12.09
N GLY A 236 12.25 -8.49 -12.42
CA GLY A 236 11.48 -9.32 -11.52
C GLY A 236 10.69 -8.51 -10.50
N TYR A 237 10.01 -9.22 -9.62
CA TYR A 237 9.16 -8.64 -8.58
C TYR A 237 9.36 -9.40 -7.27
N SER A 238 9.28 -8.73 -6.14
CA SER A 238 9.54 -9.34 -4.83
C SER A 238 8.70 -10.60 -4.57
N HIS A 239 7.45 -10.63 -5.05
CA HIS A 239 6.56 -11.79 -4.93
C HIS A 239 7.01 -13.01 -5.76
N ASN A 240 7.87 -12.82 -6.77
CA ASN A 240 8.46 -13.95 -7.51
C ASN A 240 9.42 -14.77 -6.65
N SER A 241 9.96 -14.20 -5.56
CA SER A 241 10.83 -14.91 -4.62
C SER A 241 10.09 -15.93 -3.74
N GLY A 242 8.75 -15.81 -3.66
CA GLY A 242 7.96 -16.58 -2.71
C GLY A 242 8.07 -16.12 -1.25
N ARG A 243 8.73 -14.98 -0.97
CA ARG A 243 8.97 -14.46 0.39
C ARG A 243 8.27 -13.14 0.69
N SER A 244 7.49 -12.64 -0.26
CA SER A 244 6.69 -11.44 -0.12
C SER A 244 5.20 -11.75 -0.20
N LEU A 245 4.40 -10.97 0.51
CA LEU A 245 2.95 -11.06 0.49
C LEU A 245 2.32 -9.70 0.79
N ASP A 246 1.12 -9.47 0.27
CA ASP A 246 0.30 -8.31 0.58
C ASP A 246 -0.77 -8.71 1.58
N VAL A 247 -0.83 -7.99 2.70
CA VAL A 247 -1.74 -8.28 3.80
C VAL A 247 -2.41 -7.02 4.33
N SER A 248 -3.56 -7.22 4.97
CA SER A 248 -4.21 -6.22 5.80
C SER A 248 -4.74 -6.85 7.08
N LEU A 249 -5.24 -6.02 7.98
CA LEU A 249 -5.90 -6.45 9.20
C LEU A 249 -7.41 -6.51 9.00
N TYR A 250 -8.06 -7.40 9.73
CA TYR A 250 -9.51 -7.38 9.91
C TYR A 250 -9.85 -7.55 11.40
N SER A 251 -10.96 -6.98 11.84
CA SER A 251 -11.50 -7.18 13.17
C SER A 251 -12.08 -8.60 13.30
N LEU A 252 -11.76 -9.28 14.40
CA LEU A 252 -12.27 -10.63 14.73
C LEU A 252 -13.69 -10.59 15.24
#